data_cc7d50a2cd5268cf0636aa62020ac345
#
_entry.id   cc7d50a2cd5268cf0636aa62020ac345
#
_cell.length_a   1.000
_cell.length_b   1.000
_cell.length_c   1.000
_cell.angle_alpha   90.00
_cell.angle_beta   90.00
_cell.angle_gamma   90.00
#
_symmetry.space_group_name_H-M   'P 1'
#
loop_
_entity.id
_entity.type
_entity.pdbx_description
1 polymer ?
#
loop_
_entity_poly.entity_id
_entity_poly.type
_entity_poly.pdbx_seq_one_letter_code
_entity_poly.pdbx_strand_id
1 'polypeptide(L)'
;EITALVGELTSTIDLAGRLALPGFIEGHGHYTSLGRSKTILDLTQVESWDEIVAMVADVVQSASPDQWIEGRGWHQEKWNEVPPGSVEGVPTHTTLSAVSNNNPVVLGHASGHAAFANAYALELSGINNQTPDPPGGTIVRDADGSATGLLRENADGLVYRVVEKEKAQLSEAEKWNEFSHQVELAGEEALSKGVTTFHDAGASFATIDGFKQLADEGRLPVRLYVMVRSESNVSMDDALPSYRMIGYGGNHLTVRSIKRQIDGALGSHGAWLLEPYEDMPSSTGLWVEEPDDIEITAQLAAKHGFQLNTHAIGDRANREVLDIYERTFPEGAGGQMRWRIEHAQHVHPDDVRRFADLGVIASMQGVHAT
;
A
#
# COMPACT_ATOMS: atom_id res chain seq x y z
N GLU A 1 -26.00 -21.15 -34.51
CA GLU A 1 -25.14 -22.30 -34.20
C GLU A 1 -25.15 -22.65 -32.70
N ILE A 2 -25.14 -21.66 -31.80
CA ILE A 2 -25.17 -21.89 -30.34
C ILE A 2 -26.52 -22.46 -29.86
N THR A 3 -27.60 -22.13 -30.56
CA THR A 3 -28.96 -22.58 -30.22
C THR A 3 -29.08 -24.14 -30.22
N ALA A 4 -28.22 -24.81 -31.01
CA ALA A 4 -28.18 -26.29 -31.05
C ALA A 4 -27.57 -26.90 -29.78
N LEU A 5 -26.93 -26.09 -28.92
CA LEU A 5 -26.36 -26.53 -27.64
C LEU A 5 -27.29 -26.24 -26.44
N VAL A 6 -28.43 -25.59 -26.68
CA VAL A 6 -29.41 -25.27 -25.63
C VAL A 6 -30.24 -26.52 -25.32
N GLY A 7 -30.15 -27.02 -24.10
CA GLY A 7 -30.94 -28.14 -23.58
C GLY A 7 -31.91 -27.71 -22.46
N GLU A 8 -32.67 -28.65 -21.92
CA GLU A 8 -33.65 -28.37 -20.86
C GLU A 8 -33.06 -27.77 -19.57
N LEU A 9 -31.77 -28.04 -19.30
CA LEU A 9 -31.06 -27.48 -18.14
C LEU A 9 -30.25 -26.23 -18.44
N THR A 10 -30.34 -25.70 -19.64
CA THR A 10 -29.57 -24.49 -20.03
C THR A 10 -30.26 -23.22 -19.55
N SER A 11 -29.59 -22.47 -18.72
CA SER A 11 -29.99 -21.10 -18.35
C SER A 11 -29.57 -20.12 -19.44
N THR A 12 -30.48 -19.30 -19.89
CA THR A 12 -30.20 -18.22 -20.85
C THR A 12 -30.33 -16.87 -20.18
N ILE A 13 -29.32 -16.00 -20.37
CA ILE A 13 -29.32 -14.63 -19.88
C ILE A 13 -29.36 -13.70 -21.11
N ASP A 14 -30.46 -12.94 -21.22
CA ASP A 14 -30.54 -11.88 -22.24
C ASP A 14 -29.73 -10.66 -21.78
N LEU A 15 -28.66 -10.34 -22.48
CA LEU A 15 -27.82 -9.20 -22.17
C LEU A 15 -28.41 -7.86 -22.66
N ALA A 16 -29.55 -7.88 -23.35
CA ALA A 16 -30.22 -6.68 -23.88
C ALA A 16 -29.25 -5.77 -24.69
N GLY A 17 -28.42 -6.38 -25.53
CA GLY A 17 -27.41 -5.71 -26.35
C GLY A 17 -26.11 -5.33 -25.62
N ARG A 18 -25.96 -5.68 -24.34
CA ARG A 18 -24.70 -5.46 -23.58
C ARG A 18 -23.67 -6.50 -23.95
N LEU A 19 -22.39 -6.14 -23.78
CA LEU A 19 -21.24 -7.01 -24.01
C LEU A 19 -20.94 -7.83 -22.76
N ALA A 20 -20.66 -9.13 -22.92
CA ALA A 20 -20.05 -9.96 -21.88
C ALA A 20 -18.53 -9.95 -22.06
N LEU A 21 -17.83 -9.66 -20.98
CA LEU A 21 -16.37 -9.66 -20.91
C LEU A 21 -15.91 -10.61 -19.78
N PRO A 22 -14.70 -11.18 -19.88
CA PRO A 22 -14.05 -11.74 -18.71
C PRO A 22 -13.91 -10.66 -17.62
N GLY A 23 -14.07 -11.04 -16.35
CA GLY A 23 -13.83 -10.11 -15.24
C GLY A 23 -12.40 -9.58 -15.27
N PHE A 24 -12.23 -8.32 -14.89
CA PHE A 24 -10.92 -7.68 -14.84
C PHE A 24 -10.08 -8.22 -13.68
N ILE A 25 -8.77 -8.10 -13.84
CA ILE A 25 -7.77 -8.45 -12.82
C ILE A 25 -7.09 -7.16 -12.39
N GLU A 26 -7.24 -6.78 -11.11
CA GLU A 26 -6.38 -5.77 -10.51
C GLU A 26 -5.01 -6.39 -10.24
N GLY A 27 -3.99 -5.88 -10.90
CA GLY A 27 -2.63 -6.44 -10.85
C GLY A 27 -1.82 -6.01 -9.64
N HIS A 28 -2.18 -4.90 -9.01
CA HIS A 28 -1.48 -4.33 -7.85
C HIS A 28 -2.40 -3.42 -7.04
N GLY A 29 -2.82 -3.86 -5.89
CA GLY A 29 -3.59 -3.04 -4.95
C GLY A 29 -3.39 -3.54 -3.52
N HIS A 30 -4.06 -2.87 -2.56
CA HIS A 30 -4.04 -3.23 -1.14
C HIS A 30 -5.49 -3.48 -0.70
N TYR A 31 -5.89 -4.74 -0.67
CA TYR A 31 -7.29 -5.12 -0.60
C TYR A 31 -7.98 -4.68 0.70
N THR A 32 -7.39 -4.99 1.86
CA THR A 32 -7.94 -4.54 3.16
C THR A 32 -7.91 -3.02 3.29
N SER A 33 -6.85 -2.37 2.78
CA SER A 33 -6.75 -0.90 2.80
C SER A 33 -7.80 -0.24 1.90
N LEU A 34 -8.18 -0.87 0.77
CA LEU A 34 -9.29 -0.41 -0.06
C LEU A 34 -10.61 -0.44 0.72
N GLY A 35 -10.90 -1.54 1.44
CA GLY A 35 -12.09 -1.61 2.30
C GLY A 35 -12.06 -0.60 3.44
N ARG A 36 -10.91 -0.48 4.14
CA ARG A 36 -10.74 0.53 5.18
C ARG A 36 -10.96 1.95 4.66
N SER A 37 -10.53 2.27 3.43
CA SER A 37 -10.74 3.59 2.85
C SER A 37 -12.22 4.00 2.72
N LYS A 38 -13.14 3.02 2.79
CA LYS A 38 -14.59 3.28 2.79
C LYS A 38 -15.15 3.56 4.19
N THR A 39 -14.36 3.38 5.24
CA THR A 39 -14.75 3.60 6.64
C THR A 39 -14.13 4.83 7.27
N ILE A 40 -13.24 5.53 6.56
CA ILE A 40 -12.52 6.73 7.00
C ILE A 40 -12.82 7.90 6.05
N LEU A 41 -12.34 9.12 6.38
CA LEU A 41 -12.51 10.28 5.50
C LEU A 41 -11.88 10.04 4.12
N ASP A 42 -12.69 10.14 3.08
CA ASP A 42 -12.21 10.10 1.69
C ASP A 42 -11.74 11.50 1.26
N LEU A 43 -10.44 11.66 1.14
CA LEU A 43 -9.78 12.92 0.75
C LEU A 43 -9.31 12.89 -0.71
N THR A 44 -9.81 11.95 -1.52
CA THR A 44 -9.33 11.78 -2.91
C THR A 44 -9.79 12.88 -3.85
N GLN A 45 -10.85 13.60 -3.51
CA GLN A 45 -11.42 14.64 -4.34
C GLN A 45 -11.20 16.07 -3.83
N VAL A 46 -10.47 16.23 -2.71
CA VAL A 46 -10.21 17.55 -2.13
C VAL A 46 -9.24 18.35 -2.98
N GLU A 47 -9.56 19.63 -3.19
CA GLU A 47 -8.79 20.57 -4.00
C GLU A 47 -8.12 21.69 -3.16
N SER A 48 -8.23 21.62 -1.83
CA SER A 48 -7.57 22.56 -0.92
C SER A 48 -7.34 21.96 0.46
N TRP A 49 -6.40 22.55 1.19
CA TRP A 49 -6.17 22.24 2.59
C TRP A 49 -7.35 22.63 3.48
N ASP A 50 -8.01 23.75 3.18
CA ASP A 50 -9.16 24.24 3.94
C ASP A 50 -10.36 23.29 3.86
N GLU A 51 -10.57 22.63 2.73
CA GLU A 51 -11.57 21.56 2.62
C GLU A 51 -11.24 20.39 3.55
N ILE A 52 -9.98 19.97 3.62
CA ILE A 52 -9.56 18.91 4.56
C ILE A 52 -9.86 19.31 5.99
N VAL A 53 -9.48 20.53 6.39
CA VAL A 53 -9.73 21.06 7.73
C VAL A 53 -11.24 21.11 8.04
N ALA A 54 -12.05 21.53 7.07
CA ALA A 54 -13.52 21.57 7.21
C ALA A 54 -14.12 20.16 7.38
N MET A 55 -13.69 19.19 6.56
CA MET A 55 -14.15 17.80 6.69
C MET A 55 -13.81 17.20 8.06
N VAL A 56 -12.60 17.45 8.56
CA VAL A 56 -12.20 17.01 9.90
C VAL A 56 -13.05 17.71 10.98
N ALA A 57 -13.28 19.03 10.85
CA ALA A 57 -14.11 19.78 11.79
C ALA A 57 -15.54 19.23 11.87
N ASP A 58 -16.12 18.79 10.74
CA ASP A 58 -17.45 18.19 10.71
C ASP A 58 -17.48 16.84 11.46
N VAL A 59 -16.49 15.98 11.29
CA VAL A 59 -16.40 14.70 12.00
C VAL A 59 -16.20 14.92 13.50
N VAL A 60 -15.37 15.88 13.90
CA VAL A 60 -15.11 16.22 15.31
C VAL A 60 -16.40 16.55 16.07
N GLN A 61 -17.41 17.15 15.41
CA GLN A 61 -18.68 17.49 16.07
C GLN A 61 -19.43 16.28 16.64
N SER A 62 -19.24 15.11 16.06
CA SER A 62 -19.88 13.85 16.46
C SER A 62 -18.92 12.85 17.11
N ALA A 63 -17.62 13.10 17.05
CA ALA A 63 -16.61 12.23 17.63
C ALA A 63 -16.57 12.34 19.16
N SER A 64 -16.35 11.21 19.83
CA SER A 64 -16.04 11.21 21.27
C SER A 64 -14.63 11.79 21.51
N PRO A 65 -14.37 12.43 22.67
CA PRO A 65 -13.00 12.79 23.03
C PRO A 65 -12.06 11.60 22.93
N ASP A 66 -10.83 11.85 22.51
CA ASP A 66 -9.76 10.86 22.30
C ASP A 66 -10.01 9.86 21.14
N GLN A 67 -11.17 9.90 20.50
CA GLN A 67 -11.44 9.09 19.31
C GLN A 67 -10.54 9.55 18.15
N TRP A 68 -9.80 8.60 17.56
CA TRP A 68 -9.02 8.86 16.36
C TRP A 68 -9.90 9.23 15.17
N ILE A 69 -9.47 10.24 14.43
CA ILE A 69 -10.04 10.61 13.13
C ILE A 69 -9.01 10.25 12.08
N GLU A 70 -9.39 9.31 11.23
CA GLU A 70 -8.56 8.83 10.15
C GLU A 70 -9.10 9.31 8.79
N GLY A 71 -8.22 9.63 7.86
CA GLY A 71 -8.57 9.96 6.49
C GLY A 71 -7.47 9.53 5.52
N ARG A 72 -7.77 9.50 4.22
CA ARG A 72 -6.79 9.13 3.20
C ARG A 72 -7.11 9.73 1.85
N GLY A 73 -6.07 10.00 1.06
CA GLY A 73 -6.22 10.31 -0.36
C GLY A 73 -5.87 11.75 -0.74
N TRP A 74 -5.49 12.59 0.23
CA TRP A 74 -5.01 13.94 -0.08
C TRP A 74 -3.71 13.91 -0.88
N HIS A 75 -3.51 14.94 -1.73
CA HIS A 75 -2.30 15.14 -2.50
C HIS A 75 -2.12 16.63 -2.78
N GLN A 76 -0.98 17.20 -2.39
CA GLN A 76 -0.71 18.65 -2.50
C GLN A 76 -0.75 19.17 -3.95
N GLU A 77 -0.43 18.34 -4.94
CA GLU A 77 -0.47 18.71 -6.36
C GLU A 77 -1.90 18.91 -6.92
N LYS A 78 -2.92 18.48 -6.16
CA LYS A 78 -4.32 18.73 -6.50
C LYS A 78 -4.85 20.05 -5.96
N TRP A 79 -4.09 20.70 -5.07
CA TRP A 79 -4.55 21.92 -4.45
C TRP A 79 -4.43 23.11 -5.38
N ASN A 80 -5.49 23.94 -5.42
CA ASN A 80 -5.55 25.13 -6.26
C ASN A 80 -4.48 26.17 -5.90
N GLU A 81 -4.01 26.16 -4.66
CA GLU A 81 -2.93 27.03 -4.18
C GLU A 81 -2.14 26.37 -3.05
N VAL A 82 -0.87 26.74 -2.92
CA VAL A 82 -0.05 26.32 -1.78
C VAL A 82 -0.46 27.15 -0.56
N PRO A 83 -0.90 26.54 0.56
CA PRO A 83 -1.32 27.29 1.75
C PRO A 83 -0.18 28.16 2.32
N PRO A 84 -0.50 29.35 2.83
CA PRO A 84 0.51 30.23 3.45
C PRO A 84 1.23 29.55 4.62
N GLY A 85 2.55 29.75 4.71
CA GLY A 85 3.37 29.17 5.77
C GLY A 85 3.67 27.67 5.59
N SER A 86 3.45 27.14 4.38
CA SER A 86 3.81 25.76 4.04
C SER A 86 5.31 25.51 4.13
N VAL A 87 5.67 24.32 4.54
CA VAL A 87 7.00 23.74 4.49
C VAL A 87 6.99 22.66 3.41
N GLU A 88 7.87 22.76 2.42
CA GLU A 88 7.91 21.81 1.29
C GLU A 88 6.54 21.61 0.60
N GLY A 89 5.79 22.71 0.43
CA GLY A 89 4.49 22.72 -0.25
C GLY A 89 3.31 22.21 0.58
N VAL A 90 3.53 21.78 1.83
CA VAL A 90 2.49 21.27 2.73
C VAL A 90 2.37 22.18 3.96
N PRO A 91 1.15 22.55 4.41
CA PRO A 91 0.97 23.42 5.57
C PRO A 91 1.46 22.75 6.87
N THR A 92 1.61 23.55 7.93
CA THR A 92 1.82 23.01 9.28
C THR A 92 0.49 22.56 9.89
N HIS A 93 0.57 21.71 10.93
CA HIS A 93 -0.62 21.15 11.59
C HIS A 93 -1.53 22.17 12.28
N THR A 94 -1.13 23.46 12.34
CA THR A 94 -1.77 24.48 13.19
C THR A 94 -3.29 24.60 12.95
N THR A 95 -3.72 24.75 11.70
CA THR A 95 -5.14 24.89 11.35
C THR A 95 -5.92 23.62 11.62
N LEU A 96 -5.35 22.44 11.31
CA LEU A 96 -5.95 21.15 11.59
C LEU A 96 -6.09 20.93 13.11
N SER A 97 -5.05 21.25 13.89
CA SER A 97 -5.05 21.12 15.33
C SER A 97 -6.06 22.06 16.00
N ALA A 98 -6.30 23.24 15.44
CA ALA A 98 -7.28 24.19 15.97
C ALA A 98 -8.72 23.66 15.96
N VAL A 99 -9.07 22.82 14.97
CA VAL A 99 -10.42 22.24 14.86
C VAL A 99 -10.55 20.86 15.50
N SER A 100 -9.45 20.24 15.94
CA SER A 100 -9.41 18.86 16.45
C SER A 100 -8.64 18.71 17.76
N ASN A 101 -8.78 19.68 18.66
CA ASN A 101 -8.02 19.75 19.92
C ASN A 101 -8.17 18.52 20.84
N ASN A 102 -9.34 17.85 20.79
CA ASN A 102 -9.66 16.72 21.65
C ASN A 102 -9.66 15.38 20.91
N ASN A 103 -9.27 15.39 19.65
CA ASN A 103 -9.24 14.19 18.80
C ASN A 103 -7.90 14.08 18.10
N PRO A 104 -7.19 12.95 18.21
CA PRO A 104 -6.02 12.72 17.39
C PRO A 104 -6.44 12.48 15.94
N VAL A 105 -5.70 13.09 15.00
CA VAL A 105 -6.00 13.02 13.57
C VAL A 105 -4.78 12.50 12.82
N VAL A 106 -4.99 11.52 11.93
CA VAL A 106 -3.99 11.06 10.97
C VAL A 106 -4.60 10.95 9.58
N LEU A 107 -4.00 11.61 8.61
CA LEU A 107 -4.48 11.70 7.23
C LEU A 107 -3.42 11.14 6.28
N GLY A 108 -3.66 9.95 5.71
CA GLY A 108 -2.76 9.31 4.77
C GLY A 108 -2.72 10.01 3.42
N HIS A 109 -1.54 10.21 2.88
CA HIS A 109 -1.34 10.73 1.54
C HIS A 109 -1.80 9.73 0.46
N ALA A 110 -2.19 10.22 -0.71
CA ALA A 110 -2.67 9.39 -1.82
C ALA A 110 -1.67 8.32 -2.26
N SER A 111 -0.37 8.64 -2.24
CA SER A 111 0.69 7.68 -2.59
C SER A 111 0.82 6.51 -1.60
N GLY A 112 0.36 6.68 -0.34
CA GLY A 112 0.61 5.73 0.74
C GLY A 112 2.03 5.79 1.32
N HIS A 113 2.81 6.83 0.98
CA HIS A 113 4.20 7.05 1.40
C HIS A 113 4.39 8.26 2.32
N ALA A 114 3.30 8.84 2.80
CA ALA A 114 3.31 9.91 3.78
C ALA A 114 2.00 9.95 4.55
N ALA A 115 2.03 10.52 5.74
CA ALA A 115 0.84 10.87 6.50
C ALA A 115 0.98 12.26 7.11
N PHE A 116 -0.17 12.87 7.42
CA PHE A 116 -0.24 14.14 8.10
C PHE A 116 -0.93 13.97 9.45
N ALA A 117 -0.33 14.45 10.52
CA ALA A 117 -0.82 14.32 11.88
C ALA A 117 -1.08 15.69 12.52
N ASN A 118 -2.14 15.82 13.32
CA ASN A 118 -2.36 17.01 14.15
C ASN A 118 -1.47 17.00 15.40
N ALA A 119 -1.45 18.10 16.17
CA ALA A 119 -0.64 18.22 17.38
C ALA A 119 -0.92 17.09 18.39
N TYR A 120 -2.18 16.71 18.57
CA TYR A 120 -2.55 15.70 19.53
C TYR A 120 -2.06 14.29 19.12
N ALA A 121 -2.16 13.95 17.85
CA ALA A 121 -1.59 12.70 17.32
C ALA A 121 -0.06 12.67 17.44
N LEU A 122 0.64 13.80 17.20
CA LEU A 122 2.08 13.91 17.40
C LEU A 122 2.46 13.71 18.88
N GLU A 123 1.72 14.34 19.80
CA GLU A 123 1.91 14.19 21.24
C GLU A 123 1.76 12.73 21.69
N LEU A 124 0.65 12.07 21.34
CA LEU A 124 0.41 10.65 21.65
C LEU A 124 1.49 9.74 21.09
N SER A 125 2.09 10.12 19.97
CA SER A 125 3.16 9.37 19.32
C SER A 125 4.55 9.69 19.89
N GLY A 126 4.66 10.61 20.84
CA GLY A 126 5.91 11.05 21.42
C GLY A 126 6.82 11.83 20.47
N ILE A 127 6.24 12.39 19.40
CA ILE A 127 6.96 13.17 18.39
C ILE A 127 7.10 14.61 18.89
N ASN A 128 8.36 15.05 19.04
CA ASN A 128 8.73 16.40 19.46
C ASN A 128 9.99 16.87 18.72
N ASN A 129 10.50 18.08 19.07
CA ASN A 129 11.66 18.67 18.43
C ASN A 129 12.95 17.86 18.55
N GLN A 130 13.03 16.92 19.51
CA GLN A 130 14.21 16.10 19.77
C GLN A 130 14.06 14.67 19.22
N THR A 131 12.86 14.29 18.75
CA THR A 131 12.62 12.96 18.18
C THR A 131 13.45 12.81 16.91
N PRO A 132 14.37 11.83 16.82
CA PRO A 132 15.14 11.61 15.61
C PRO A 132 14.27 11.04 14.50
N ASP A 133 14.67 11.27 13.26
CA ASP A 133 14.08 10.57 12.13
C ASP A 133 14.32 9.06 12.27
N PRO A 134 13.29 8.24 12.05
CA PRO A 134 13.48 6.79 12.04
C PRO A 134 14.23 6.35 10.79
N PRO A 135 14.93 5.22 10.81
CA PRO A 135 15.52 4.64 9.61
C PRO A 135 14.49 4.51 8.48
N GLY A 136 14.82 5.00 7.29
CA GLY A 136 13.92 4.97 6.14
C GLY A 136 12.69 5.89 6.27
N GLY A 137 12.77 6.98 7.04
CA GLY A 137 11.66 7.92 7.18
C GLY A 137 12.12 9.32 7.61
N THR A 138 11.28 10.33 7.38
CA THR A 138 11.57 11.73 7.71
C THR A 138 10.40 12.39 8.42
N ILE A 139 10.66 13.01 9.58
CA ILE A 139 9.74 13.92 10.26
C ILE A 139 10.01 15.32 9.70
N VAL A 140 9.10 15.83 8.87
CA VAL A 140 9.28 17.16 8.29
C VAL A 140 9.16 18.23 9.38
N ARG A 141 10.14 19.17 9.40
CA ARG A 141 10.27 20.19 10.44
C ARG A 141 10.28 21.57 9.84
N ASP A 142 9.77 22.53 10.59
CA ASP A 142 9.89 23.94 10.26
C ASP A 142 11.29 24.51 10.60
N ALA A 143 11.47 25.80 10.37
CA ALA A 143 12.73 26.50 10.62
C ALA A 143 13.15 26.50 12.11
N ASP A 144 12.20 26.34 13.03
CA ASP A 144 12.44 26.29 14.46
C ASP A 144 12.68 24.84 14.96
N GLY A 145 12.67 23.87 14.06
CA GLY A 145 12.86 22.46 14.35
C GLY A 145 11.61 21.75 14.87
N SER A 146 10.44 22.41 14.85
CA SER A 146 9.17 21.81 15.26
C SER A 146 8.61 20.91 14.16
N ALA A 147 8.03 19.78 14.54
CA ALA A 147 7.37 18.89 13.58
C ALA A 147 6.18 19.60 12.94
N THR A 148 6.13 19.62 11.61
CA THR A 148 5.05 20.28 10.86
C THR A 148 3.74 19.53 10.86
N GLY A 149 3.77 18.24 11.17
CA GLY A 149 2.67 17.29 11.01
C GLY A 149 2.89 16.34 9.83
N LEU A 150 3.70 16.70 8.84
CA LEU A 150 4.03 15.84 7.71
C LEU A 150 5.10 14.80 8.10
N LEU A 151 4.77 13.53 7.89
CA LEU A 151 5.59 12.37 8.18
C LEU A 151 5.76 11.56 6.89
N ARG A 152 6.99 11.33 6.46
CA ARG A 152 7.30 10.62 5.21
C ARG A 152 7.83 9.22 5.49
N GLU A 153 7.43 8.29 4.62
CA GLU A 153 7.86 6.90 4.64
C GLU A 153 7.74 6.29 6.04
N ASN A 154 8.74 5.60 6.56
CA ASN A 154 8.69 4.96 7.88
C ASN A 154 8.39 5.91 9.06
N ALA A 155 8.43 7.24 8.85
CA ALA A 155 8.08 8.18 9.90
C ALA A 155 6.58 8.19 10.22
N ASP A 156 5.70 7.91 9.24
CA ASP A 156 4.27 7.79 9.48
C ASP A 156 3.93 6.63 10.42
N GLY A 157 4.75 5.57 10.39
CA GLY A 157 4.67 4.44 11.31
C GLY A 157 4.79 4.82 12.78
N LEU A 158 5.35 6.00 13.13
CA LEU A 158 5.36 6.48 14.51
C LEU A 158 3.95 6.73 15.03
N VAL A 159 3.07 7.29 14.19
CA VAL A 159 1.66 7.56 14.51
C VAL A 159 0.81 6.30 14.34
N TYR A 160 0.94 5.60 13.23
CA TYR A 160 0.14 4.39 12.99
C TYR A 160 0.36 3.30 14.04
N ARG A 161 1.55 3.19 14.64
CA ARG A 161 1.77 2.27 15.78
C ARG A 161 0.91 2.61 17.00
N VAL A 162 0.58 3.88 17.24
CA VAL A 162 -0.33 4.27 18.34
C VAL A 162 -1.76 3.87 18.00
N VAL A 163 -2.21 4.14 16.77
CA VAL A 163 -3.52 3.69 16.27
C VAL A 163 -3.66 2.17 16.39
N GLU A 164 -2.68 1.41 15.92
CA GLU A 164 -2.70 -0.06 15.98
C GLU A 164 -2.64 -0.59 17.41
N LYS A 165 -1.94 0.09 18.32
CA LYS A 165 -1.92 -0.28 19.74
C LYS A 165 -3.30 -0.12 20.39
N GLU A 166 -4.07 0.89 20.02
CA GLU A 166 -5.46 1.05 20.48
C GLU A 166 -6.36 -0.02 19.87
N LYS A 167 -6.26 -0.26 18.56
CA LYS A 167 -7.00 -1.34 17.90
C LYS A 167 -6.67 -2.72 18.45
N ALA A 168 -5.45 -2.93 18.92
CA ALA A 168 -5.06 -4.18 19.57
C ALA A 168 -5.85 -4.48 20.85
N GLN A 169 -6.45 -3.46 21.47
CA GLN A 169 -7.28 -3.61 22.69
C GLN A 169 -8.71 -4.07 22.38
N LEU A 170 -9.14 -4.02 21.12
CA LEU A 170 -10.42 -4.56 20.70
C LEU A 170 -10.49 -6.07 20.97
N SER A 171 -11.67 -6.56 21.31
CA SER A 171 -11.91 -7.99 21.41
C SER A 171 -11.71 -8.69 20.05
N GLU A 172 -11.42 -9.98 20.07
CA GLU A 172 -11.26 -10.77 18.85
C GLU A 172 -12.53 -10.73 17.96
N ALA A 173 -13.72 -10.63 18.55
CA ALA A 173 -14.97 -10.48 17.81
C ALA A 173 -15.07 -9.12 17.10
N GLU A 174 -14.65 -8.04 17.76
CA GLU A 174 -14.62 -6.70 17.14
C GLU A 174 -13.59 -6.63 16.01
N LYS A 175 -12.38 -7.16 16.23
CA LYS A 175 -11.34 -7.25 15.19
C LYS A 175 -11.82 -8.04 13.98
N TRP A 176 -12.48 -9.18 14.22
CA TRP A 176 -13.04 -10.00 13.15
C TRP A 176 -14.15 -9.28 12.37
N ASN A 177 -15.05 -8.60 13.08
CA ASN A 177 -16.12 -7.82 12.46
C ASN A 177 -15.56 -6.67 11.61
N GLU A 178 -14.58 -5.92 12.13
CA GLU A 178 -13.91 -4.86 11.38
C GLU A 178 -13.22 -5.42 10.13
N PHE A 179 -12.41 -6.47 10.27
CA PHE A 179 -11.71 -7.11 9.17
C PHE A 179 -12.66 -7.64 8.09
N SER A 180 -13.68 -8.41 8.50
CA SER A 180 -14.64 -9.00 7.54
C SER A 180 -15.44 -7.91 6.82
N HIS A 181 -15.83 -6.84 7.51
CA HIS A 181 -16.49 -5.70 6.89
C HIS A 181 -15.60 -4.98 5.88
N GLN A 182 -14.31 -4.77 6.19
CA GLN A 182 -13.35 -4.20 5.23
C GLN A 182 -13.20 -5.09 3.99
N VAL A 183 -13.16 -6.41 4.14
CA VAL A 183 -13.08 -7.34 3.02
C VAL A 183 -14.34 -7.27 2.14
N GLU A 184 -15.52 -7.15 2.73
CA GLU A 184 -16.79 -6.97 2.02
C GLU A 184 -16.82 -5.66 1.22
N LEU A 185 -16.49 -4.53 1.84
CA LEU A 185 -16.44 -3.22 1.19
C LEU A 185 -15.43 -3.18 0.03
N ALA A 186 -14.25 -3.79 0.21
CA ALA A 186 -13.27 -3.92 -0.86
C ALA A 186 -13.80 -4.73 -2.03
N GLY A 187 -14.54 -5.80 -1.74
CA GLY A 187 -15.17 -6.62 -2.75
C GLY A 187 -16.27 -5.89 -3.52
N GLU A 188 -17.12 -5.15 -2.83
CA GLU A 188 -18.15 -4.31 -3.45
C GLU A 188 -17.52 -3.28 -4.40
N GLU A 189 -16.49 -2.59 -3.95
CA GLU A 189 -15.76 -1.63 -4.78
C GLU A 189 -15.13 -2.29 -6.01
N ALA A 190 -14.44 -3.42 -5.84
CA ALA A 190 -13.83 -4.16 -6.94
C ALA A 190 -14.88 -4.63 -7.95
N LEU A 191 -15.95 -5.26 -7.49
CA LEU A 191 -17.03 -5.76 -8.35
C LEU A 191 -17.77 -4.64 -9.07
N SER A 192 -17.96 -3.47 -8.44
CA SER A 192 -18.59 -2.29 -9.07
C SER A 192 -17.82 -1.83 -10.33
N LYS A 193 -16.51 -2.14 -10.39
CA LYS A 193 -15.62 -1.83 -11.51
C LYS A 193 -15.36 -3.03 -12.43
N GLY A 194 -16.05 -4.14 -12.21
CA GLY A 194 -15.88 -5.36 -13.00
C GLY A 194 -14.61 -6.15 -12.67
N VAL A 195 -13.91 -5.83 -11.56
CA VAL A 195 -12.75 -6.57 -11.07
C VAL A 195 -13.22 -7.81 -10.33
N THR A 196 -12.80 -9.00 -10.78
CA THR A 196 -13.17 -10.29 -10.20
C THR A 196 -11.98 -11.06 -9.61
N THR A 197 -10.77 -10.57 -9.87
CA THR A 197 -9.52 -11.07 -9.28
C THR A 197 -8.67 -9.89 -8.84
N PHE A 198 -8.16 -9.93 -7.62
CA PHE A 198 -7.38 -8.85 -7.05
C PHE A 198 -6.03 -9.36 -6.54
N HIS A 199 -4.93 -8.75 -7.00
CA HIS A 199 -3.60 -9.01 -6.48
C HIS A 199 -3.37 -8.06 -5.29
N ASP A 200 -3.44 -8.61 -4.08
CA ASP A 200 -3.14 -7.87 -2.85
C ASP A 200 -1.63 -7.77 -2.66
N ALA A 201 -1.10 -6.57 -2.83
CA ALA A 201 0.32 -6.27 -2.76
C ALA A 201 0.84 -6.17 -1.31
N GLY A 202 0.27 -6.98 -0.45
CA GLY A 202 0.86 -7.32 0.82
C GLY A 202 -0.09 -7.46 2.00
N ALA A 203 -0.08 -8.66 2.57
CA ALA A 203 -0.80 -9.03 3.78
C ALA A 203 0.13 -9.78 4.75
N SER A 204 -0.06 -9.54 6.06
CA SER A 204 0.60 -10.32 7.11
C SER A 204 0.05 -11.75 7.18
N PHE A 205 0.74 -12.65 7.84
CA PHE A 205 0.22 -14.00 8.08
C PHE A 205 -1.14 -13.98 8.79
N ALA A 206 -1.33 -13.11 9.76
CA ALA A 206 -2.60 -12.95 10.46
C ALA A 206 -3.74 -12.52 9.51
N THR A 207 -3.47 -11.60 8.60
CA THR A 207 -4.44 -11.17 7.57
C THR A 207 -4.75 -12.31 6.60
N ILE A 208 -3.74 -13.10 6.21
CA ILE A 208 -3.90 -14.26 5.34
C ILE A 208 -4.77 -15.34 6.02
N ASP A 209 -4.59 -15.56 7.32
CA ASP A 209 -5.44 -16.46 8.10
C ASP A 209 -6.91 -15.99 8.11
N GLY A 210 -7.14 -14.68 8.21
CA GLY A 210 -8.46 -14.08 8.05
C GLY A 210 -9.06 -14.32 6.66
N PHE A 211 -8.29 -14.13 5.59
CA PHE A 211 -8.75 -14.46 4.23
C PHE A 211 -9.04 -15.94 4.07
N LYS A 212 -8.23 -16.82 4.67
CA LYS A 212 -8.44 -18.25 4.65
C LYS A 212 -9.75 -18.64 5.34
N GLN A 213 -10.04 -18.06 6.51
CA GLN A 213 -11.30 -18.26 7.20
C GLN A 213 -12.49 -17.82 6.34
N LEU A 214 -12.45 -16.62 5.73
CA LEU A 214 -13.50 -16.14 4.83
C LEU A 214 -13.64 -17.02 3.58
N ALA A 215 -12.54 -17.59 3.07
CA ALA A 215 -12.58 -18.54 1.96
C ALA A 215 -13.29 -19.86 2.36
N ASP A 216 -13.02 -20.37 3.56
CA ASP A 216 -13.68 -21.57 4.11
C ASP A 216 -15.18 -21.34 4.33
N GLU A 217 -15.56 -20.12 4.72
CA GLU A 217 -16.96 -19.69 4.88
C GLU A 217 -17.64 -19.35 3.54
N GLY A 218 -16.91 -19.33 2.41
CA GLY A 218 -17.42 -18.93 1.10
C GLY A 218 -17.76 -17.43 1.00
N ARG A 219 -17.13 -16.61 1.79
CA ARG A 219 -17.40 -15.16 1.94
C ARG A 219 -16.38 -14.25 1.25
N LEU A 220 -15.37 -14.77 0.55
CA LEU A 220 -14.51 -13.93 -0.27
C LEU A 220 -15.26 -13.45 -1.52
N PRO A 221 -15.51 -12.13 -1.69
CA PRO A 221 -16.32 -11.61 -2.80
C PRO A 221 -15.65 -11.77 -4.17
N VAL A 222 -14.30 -11.70 -4.19
CA VAL A 222 -13.46 -11.82 -5.39
C VAL A 222 -12.33 -12.81 -5.15
N ARG A 223 -11.66 -13.25 -6.21
CA ARG A 223 -10.46 -14.08 -6.07
C ARG A 223 -9.29 -13.21 -5.63
N LEU A 224 -8.56 -13.66 -4.62
CA LEU A 224 -7.38 -12.98 -4.09
C LEU A 224 -6.10 -13.72 -4.48
N TYR A 225 -5.14 -12.99 -5.03
CA TYR A 225 -3.75 -13.39 -5.18
C TYR A 225 -2.93 -12.55 -4.19
N VAL A 226 -2.54 -13.15 -3.07
CA VAL A 226 -1.99 -12.43 -1.92
C VAL A 226 -0.47 -12.59 -1.84
N MET A 227 0.21 -11.49 -1.60
CA MET A 227 1.65 -11.42 -1.36
C MET A 227 1.90 -11.32 0.15
N VAL A 228 2.72 -12.20 0.71
CA VAL A 228 3.13 -12.11 2.13
C VAL A 228 3.94 -10.82 2.33
N ARG A 229 3.57 -10.00 3.32
CA ARG A 229 4.24 -8.74 3.65
C ARG A 229 4.26 -8.52 5.15
N SER A 230 5.15 -7.61 5.60
CA SER A 230 5.30 -7.19 7.00
C SER A 230 5.74 -8.30 7.95
N GLU A 231 6.40 -9.33 7.40
CA GLU A 231 6.97 -10.44 8.14
C GLU A 231 8.50 -10.36 8.13
N SER A 232 9.12 -10.73 9.25
CA SER A 232 10.58 -10.83 9.31
C SER A 232 11.08 -12.01 8.47
N ASN A 233 12.34 -11.95 8.01
CA ASN A 233 12.96 -13.06 7.29
C ASN A 233 12.98 -14.35 8.12
N VAL A 234 13.16 -14.25 9.45
CA VAL A 234 13.12 -15.41 10.36
C VAL A 234 11.72 -16.02 10.41
N SER A 235 10.67 -15.19 10.60
CA SER A 235 9.28 -15.65 10.59
C SER A 235 8.90 -16.29 9.26
N MET A 236 9.36 -15.71 8.14
CA MET A 236 9.10 -16.26 6.82
C MET A 236 9.77 -17.60 6.57
N ASP A 237 11.02 -17.81 6.99
CA ASP A 237 11.71 -19.08 6.76
C ASP A 237 10.96 -20.25 7.41
N ASP A 238 10.40 -20.03 8.59
CA ASP A 238 9.63 -21.03 9.32
C ASP A 238 8.22 -21.23 8.75
N ALA A 239 7.53 -20.15 8.41
CA ALA A 239 6.09 -20.18 8.13
C ALA A 239 5.71 -20.37 6.65
N LEU A 240 6.51 -19.88 5.69
CA LEU A 240 6.18 -19.90 4.26
C LEU A 240 5.73 -21.27 3.73
N PRO A 241 6.33 -22.41 4.14
CA PRO A 241 5.86 -23.73 3.66
C PRO A 241 4.38 -24.00 3.95
N SER A 242 3.87 -23.52 5.11
CA SER A 242 2.47 -23.74 5.53
C SER A 242 1.49 -22.73 4.90
N TYR A 243 1.99 -21.59 4.46
CA TYR A 243 1.18 -20.54 3.83
C TYR A 243 1.11 -20.63 2.30
N ARG A 244 1.87 -21.55 1.68
CA ARG A 244 1.83 -21.71 0.23
C ARG A 244 0.54 -22.38 -0.21
N MET A 245 -0.39 -21.61 -0.76
CA MET A 245 -1.71 -22.06 -1.23
C MET A 245 -1.94 -21.63 -2.67
N ILE A 246 -2.56 -22.51 -3.47
CA ILE A 246 -2.97 -22.22 -4.85
C ILE A 246 -4.41 -22.66 -5.03
N GLY A 247 -5.32 -21.71 -5.28
CA GLY A 247 -6.73 -21.99 -5.50
C GLY A 247 -7.47 -22.54 -4.28
N TYR A 248 -7.07 -22.17 -3.08
CA TYR A 248 -7.74 -22.53 -1.84
C TYR A 248 -9.16 -21.96 -1.78
N GLY A 249 -10.07 -22.63 -1.04
CA GLY A 249 -11.44 -22.16 -0.82
C GLY A 249 -12.23 -21.99 -2.13
N GLY A 250 -12.38 -23.04 -2.92
CA GLY A 250 -13.12 -22.96 -4.19
C GLY A 250 -12.46 -22.06 -5.23
N ASN A 251 -11.14 -21.99 -5.23
CA ASN A 251 -10.34 -21.16 -6.13
C ASN A 251 -10.41 -19.64 -5.85
N HIS A 252 -10.70 -19.25 -4.61
CA HIS A 252 -10.79 -17.85 -4.22
C HIS A 252 -9.52 -17.30 -3.58
N LEU A 253 -8.62 -18.15 -3.05
CA LEU A 253 -7.40 -17.66 -2.39
C LEU A 253 -6.15 -18.34 -2.95
N THR A 254 -5.18 -17.54 -3.38
CA THR A 254 -3.84 -17.98 -3.76
C THR A 254 -2.80 -17.15 -3.00
N VAL A 255 -1.92 -17.83 -2.27
CA VAL A 255 -0.78 -17.23 -1.57
C VAL A 255 0.48 -17.94 -2.07
N ARG A 256 1.26 -17.28 -2.91
CA ARG A 256 2.49 -17.84 -3.50
C ARG A 256 3.52 -16.78 -3.83
N SER A 257 3.37 -15.60 -3.28
CA SER A 257 4.30 -14.48 -3.51
C SER A 257 4.60 -13.72 -2.23
N ILE A 258 5.72 -13.01 -2.25
CA ILE A 258 6.19 -12.17 -1.15
C ILE A 258 6.32 -10.75 -1.70
N LYS A 259 5.93 -9.73 -0.91
CA LYS A 259 6.14 -8.31 -1.21
C LYS A 259 7.26 -7.74 -0.36
N ARG A 260 8.19 -7.05 -1.02
CA ARG A 260 9.20 -6.18 -0.39
C ARG A 260 9.13 -4.78 -0.98
N GLN A 261 9.78 -3.84 -0.31
CA GLN A 261 9.77 -2.43 -0.69
C GLN A 261 11.15 -1.81 -0.48
N ILE A 262 11.89 -1.58 -1.59
CA ILE A 262 13.26 -1.06 -1.45
C ILE A 262 13.27 0.46 -1.25
N ASP A 263 12.36 1.22 -1.88
CA ASP A 263 12.32 2.69 -1.79
C ASP A 263 10.91 3.25 -1.65
N GLY A 264 10.80 4.57 -1.60
CA GLY A 264 9.56 5.31 -1.53
C GLY A 264 9.04 5.78 -2.89
N ALA A 265 8.19 6.84 -2.90
CA ALA A 265 7.58 7.40 -4.10
C ALA A 265 8.26 8.71 -4.55
N LEU A 266 8.12 9.07 -5.84
CA LEU A 266 8.65 10.34 -6.38
C LEU A 266 7.99 11.55 -5.70
N GLY A 267 6.67 11.57 -5.59
CA GLY A 267 5.93 12.72 -5.05
C GLY A 267 6.18 13.02 -3.57
N SER A 268 6.72 12.06 -2.82
CA SER A 268 7.18 12.24 -1.42
C SER A 268 8.70 12.45 -1.29
N HIS A 269 9.45 12.54 -2.41
CA HIS A 269 10.91 12.55 -2.48
C HIS A 269 11.58 11.32 -1.83
N GLY A 270 10.86 10.21 -1.75
CA GLY A 270 11.32 8.95 -1.17
C GLY A 270 11.91 7.97 -2.19
N ALA A 271 11.65 8.15 -3.49
CA ALA A 271 12.21 7.28 -4.53
C ALA A 271 13.73 7.41 -4.57
N TRP A 272 14.43 6.27 -4.54
CA TRP A 272 15.89 6.23 -4.47
C TRP A 272 16.51 6.35 -5.85
N LEU A 273 17.13 7.51 -6.10
CA LEU A 273 17.64 7.93 -7.41
C LEU A 273 19.17 7.84 -7.51
N LEU A 274 19.67 7.71 -8.73
CA LEU A 274 21.10 7.79 -9.06
C LEU A 274 21.60 9.24 -8.95
N GLU A 275 20.77 10.20 -9.37
CA GLU A 275 21.06 11.65 -9.33
C GLU A 275 20.08 12.33 -8.36
N PRO A 276 20.45 13.48 -7.77
CA PRO A 276 19.54 14.24 -6.90
C PRO A 276 18.25 14.67 -7.61
N TYR A 277 17.18 14.87 -6.84
CA TYR A 277 15.95 15.49 -7.32
C TYR A 277 16.23 16.91 -7.84
N GLU A 278 15.60 17.31 -8.97
CA GLU A 278 15.79 18.66 -9.53
C GLU A 278 15.23 19.74 -8.61
N ASP A 279 14.09 19.48 -7.98
CA ASP A 279 13.42 20.38 -7.03
C ASP A 279 13.96 20.27 -5.59
N MET A 280 14.75 19.22 -5.30
CA MET A 280 15.40 18.99 -4.01
C MET A 280 16.85 18.50 -4.20
N PRO A 281 17.79 19.36 -4.66
CA PRO A 281 19.16 18.96 -5.00
C PRO A 281 20.00 18.41 -3.83
N SER A 282 19.49 18.49 -2.60
CA SER A 282 20.15 17.92 -1.42
C SER A 282 19.78 16.46 -1.16
N SER A 283 18.85 15.88 -1.94
CA SER A 283 18.34 14.53 -1.72
C SER A 283 18.39 13.67 -2.99
N THR A 284 18.77 12.42 -2.83
CA THR A 284 18.62 11.36 -3.83
C THR A 284 17.51 10.37 -3.44
N GLY A 285 16.62 10.74 -2.51
CA GLY A 285 15.68 9.80 -1.90
C GLY A 285 16.36 8.88 -0.88
N LEU A 286 15.69 7.78 -0.55
CA LEU A 286 16.17 6.84 0.47
C LEU A 286 15.70 5.41 0.16
N TRP A 287 16.42 4.43 0.68
CA TRP A 287 15.89 3.08 0.78
C TRP A 287 15.03 2.94 2.05
N VAL A 288 13.95 2.18 1.96
CA VAL A 288 12.97 1.93 3.04
C VAL A 288 13.29 0.62 3.76
N GLU A 289 13.55 -0.43 3.00
CA GLU A 289 14.04 -1.70 3.53
C GLU A 289 15.51 -1.88 3.09
N GLU A 290 16.34 -2.40 4.00
CA GLU A 290 17.76 -2.68 3.73
C GLU A 290 17.90 -3.63 2.54
N PRO A 291 18.74 -3.32 1.55
CA PRO A 291 19.00 -4.22 0.41
C PRO A 291 19.40 -5.62 0.81
N ASP A 292 20.23 -5.76 1.85
CA ASP A 292 20.67 -7.07 2.38
C ASP A 292 19.49 -7.91 2.89
N ASP A 293 18.52 -7.29 3.55
CA ASP A 293 17.31 -7.98 4.02
C ASP A 293 16.42 -8.43 2.84
N ILE A 294 16.37 -7.65 1.77
CA ILE A 294 15.67 -8.02 0.54
C ILE A 294 16.39 -9.20 -0.14
N GLU A 295 17.73 -9.23 -0.15
CA GLU A 295 18.50 -10.34 -0.70
C GLU A 295 18.26 -11.63 0.10
N ILE A 296 18.20 -11.56 1.43
CA ILE A 296 17.81 -12.71 2.27
C ILE A 296 16.41 -13.18 1.90
N THR A 297 15.44 -12.24 1.74
CA THR A 297 14.08 -12.58 1.29
C THR A 297 14.09 -13.25 -0.08
N ALA A 298 14.92 -12.78 -1.00
CA ALA A 298 15.05 -13.38 -2.34
C ALA A 298 15.51 -14.84 -2.25
N GLN A 299 16.49 -15.13 -1.40
CA GLN A 299 16.94 -16.50 -1.14
C GLN A 299 15.85 -17.38 -0.53
N LEU A 300 15.05 -16.84 0.41
CA LEU A 300 13.92 -17.55 1.00
C LEU A 300 12.81 -17.80 -0.04
N ALA A 301 12.49 -16.82 -0.87
CA ALA A 301 11.52 -16.97 -1.94
C ALA A 301 11.93 -18.08 -2.92
N ALA A 302 13.20 -18.10 -3.33
CA ALA A 302 13.76 -19.16 -4.17
C ALA A 302 13.69 -20.53 -3.49
N LYS A 303 14.09 -20.62 -2.22
CA LYS A 303 14.09 -21.84 -1.40
C LYS A 303 12.69 -22.46 -1.28
N HIS A 304 11.67 -21.64 -1.03
CA HIS A 304 10.30 -22.08 -0.75
C HIS A 304 9.37 -22.05 -1.98
N GLY A 305 9.88 -21.69 -3.17
CA GLY A 305 9.12 -21.64 -4.41
C GLY A 305 8.06 -20.54 -4.45
N PHE A 306 8.37 -19.38 -3.86
CA PHE A 306 7.56 -18.17 -3.92
C PHE A 306 8.07 -17.22 -5.02
N GLN A 307 7.14 -16.47 -5.60
CA GLN A 307 7.46 -15.31 -6.42
C GLN A 307 7.85 -14.16 -5.49
N LEU A 308 8.92 -13.44 -5.77
CA LEU A 308 9.25 -12.19 -5.09
C LEU A 308 8.79 -11.00 -5.95
N ASN A 309 8.12 -10.06 -5.31
CA ASN A 309 7.61 -8.84 -5.91
C ASN A 309 8.14 -7.66 -5.11
N THR A 310 9.16 -6.97 -5.63
CA THR A 310 9.80 -5.87 -4.92
C THR A 310 9.38 -4.54 -5.52
N HIS A 311 8.81 -3.65 -4.70
CA HIS A 311 8.56 -2.27 -5.06
C HIS A 311 9.88 -1.55 -5.33
N ALA A 312 10.01 -0.93 -6.49
CA ALA A 312 11.09 -0.03 -6.83
C ALA A 312 10.60 1.05 -7.79
N ILE A 313 10.71 2.31 -7.38
CA ILE A 313 10.29 3.49 -8.15
C ILE A 313 11.51 4.19 -8.74
N GLY A 314 12.51 4.51 -7.94
CA GLY A 314 13.73 5.18 -8.40
C GLY A 314 14.61 4.30 -9.29
N ASP A 315 15.41 4.93 -10.13
CA ASP A 315 16.31 4.22 -11.04
C ASP A 315 17.45 3.50 -10.32
N ARG A 316 17.93 4.03 -9.21
CA ARG A 316 18.88 3.34 -8.33
C ARG A 316 18.21 2.13 -7.65
N ALA A 317 17.00 2.29 -7.16
CA ALA A 317 16.23 1.22 -6.55
C ALA A 317 15.97 0.06 -7.54
N ASN A 318 15.54 0.38 -8.77
CA ASN A 318 15.36 -0.61 -9.82
C ASN A 318 16.64 -1.38 -10.13
N ARG A 319 17.77 -0.67 -10.21
CA ARG A 319 19.09 -1.28 -10.45
C ARG A 319 19.46 -2.25 -9.33
N GLU A 320 19.33 -1.82 -8.08
CA GLU A 320 19.68 -2.64 -6.92
C GLU A 320 18.83 -3.93 -6.85
N VAL A 321 17.52 -3.81 -7.12
CA VAL A 321 16.64 -5.00 -7.15
C VAL A 321 17.03 -5.95 -8.28
N LEU A 322 17.37 -5.43 -9.46
CA LEU A 322 17.86 -6.27 -10.57
C LEU A 322 19.18 -6.96 -10.19
N ASP A 323 20.09 -6.28 -9.51
CA ASP A 323 21.35 -6.85 -9.03
C ASP A 323 21.11 -7.98 -8.01
N ILE A 324 20.18 -7.78 -7.05
CA ILE A 324 19.77 -8.81 -6.08
C ILE A 324 19.19 -10.03 -6.80
N TYR A 325 18.29 -9.81 -7.77
CA TYR A 325 17.65 -10.91 -8.50
C TYR A 325 18.66 -11.68 -9.33
N GLU A 326 19.57 -10.99 -10.01
CA GLU A 326 20.64 -11.61 -10.81
C GLU A 326 21.56 -12.50 -9.96
N ARG A 327 21.93 -12.05 -8.77
CA ARG A 327 22.73 -12.84 -7.81
C ARG A 327 21.97 -14.05 -7.24
N THR A 328 20.64 -13.94 -7.14
CA THR A 328 19.82 -14.98 -6.50
C THR A 328 19.34 -16.04 -7.47
N PHE A 329 19.10 -15.69 -8.73
CA PHE A 329 18.57 -16.65 -9.70
C PHE A 329 19.58 -17.77 -9.97
N PRO A 330 19.15 -19.05 -9.88
CA PRO A 330 19.92 -20.14 -10.47
C PRO A 330 20.13 -19.87 -11.97
N GLU A 331 21.24 -20.29 -12.50
CA GLU A 331 21.59 -20.09 -13.91
C GLU A 331 20.43 -20.54 -14.83
N GLY A 332 19.90 -19.64 -15.65
CA GLY A 332 18.80 -19.88 -16.59
C GLY A 332 17.39 -19.99 -15.97
N ALA A 333 17.19 -19.78 -14.68
CA ALA A 333 15.90 -19.96 -14.02
C ALA A 333 15.03 -18.69 -13.93
N GLY A 334 15.55 -17.51 -14.22
CA GLY A 334 14.86 -16.23 -14.00
C GLY A 334 13.47 -16.17 -14.63
N GLY A 335 13.32 -16.55 -15.89
CA GLY A 335 12.04 -16.55 -16.60
C GLY A 335 10.99 -17.51 -16.01
N GLN A 336 11.42 -18.58 -15.32
CA GLN A 336 10.53 -19.54 -14.66
C GLN A 336 10.06 -19.02 -13.28
N MET A 337 10.88 -18.22 -12.61
CA MET A 337 10.60 -17.64 -11.31
C MET A 337 9.50 -16.58 -11.41
N ARG A 338 9.41 -15.86 -12.53
CA ARG A 338 8.41 -14.81 -12.81
C ARG A 338 8.38 -13.73 -11.74
N TRP A 339 9.52 -13.42 -11.15
CA TRP A 339 9.61 -12.35 -10.14
C TRP A 339 9.32 -11.00 -10.76
N ARG A 340 8.82 -10.09 -9.96
CA ARG A 340 8.38 -8.79 -10.44
C ARG A 340 9.14 -7.67 -9.74
N ILE A 341 9.32 -6.59 -10.47
CA ILE A 341 9.55 -5.27 -9.88
C ILE A 341 8.23 -4.51 -9.99
N GLU A 342 7.63 -4.23 -8.85
CA GLU A 342 6.40 -3.47 -8.77
C GLU A 342 6.70 -2.00 -9.00
N HIS A 343 5.87 -1.36 -9.78
CA HIS A 343 5.98 -0.01 -10.31
C HIS A 343 7.01 0.12 -11.44
N ALA A 344 8.28 -0.23 -11.26
CA ALA A 344 9.34 -0.08 -12.25
C ALA A 344 9.21 1.28 -12.98
N GLN A 345 8.97 2.37 -12.19
CA GLN A 345 8.47 3.64 -12.71
C GLN A 345 9.56 4.45 -13.39
N HIS A 346 10.69 4.64 -12.72
CA HIS A 346 11.84 5.36 -13.22
C HIS A 346 13.00 4.38 -13.39
N VAL A 347 13.22 3.91 -14.62
CA VAL A 347 14.24 2.90 -14.95
C VAL A 347 15.32 3.54 -15.79
N HIS A 348 16.60 3.41 -15.37
CA HIS A 348 17.72 3.88 -16.16
C HIS A 348 17.79 3.13 -17.51
N PRO A 349 18.06 3.81 -18.63
CA PRO A 349 18.09 3.18 -19.95
C PRO A 349 18.96 1.92 -20.04
N ASP A 350 20.09 1.90 -19.34
CA ASP A 350 21.01 0.74 -19.32
C ASP A 350 20.41 -0.49 -18.64
N ASP A 351 19.43 -0.31 -17.75
CA ASP A 351 18.80 -1.39 -16.99
C ASP A 351 17.55 -1.96 -17.68
N VAL A 352 16.95 -1.25 -18.64
CA VAL A 352 15.72 -1.68 -19.33
C VAL A 352 15.87 -3.09 -19.93
N ARG A 353 17.00 -3.37 -20.57
CA ARG A 353 17.25 -4.67 -21.19
C ARG A 353 17.38 -5.81 -20.17
N ARG A 354 17.88 -5.50 -18.97
CA ARG A 354 18.09 -6.50 -17.91
C ARG A 354 16.79 -7.18 -17.46
N PHE A 355 15.65 -6.48 -17.52
CA PHE A 355 14.35 -7.10 -17.25
C PHE A 355 14.09 -8.30 -18.16
N ALA A 356 14.36 -8.15 -19.46
CA ALA A 356 14.19 -9.25 -20.42
C ALA A 356 15.26 -10.34 -20.26
N ASP A 357 16.52 -9.95 -20.09
CA ASP A 357 17.65 -10.87 -19.95
C ASP A 357 17.52 -11.75 -18.70
N LEU A 358 16.98 -11.19 -17.59
CA LEU A 358 16.72 -11.90 -16.34
C LEU A 358 15.33 -12.54 -16.27
N GLY A 359 14.43 -12.23 -17.21
CA GLY A 359 13.04 -12.70 -17.18
C GLY A 359 12.21 -12.09 -16.03
N VAL A 360 12.57 -10.88 -15.58
CA VAL A 360 11.85 -10.11 -14.55
C VAL A 360 10.68 -9.37 -15.18
N ILE A 361 9.53 -9.37 -14.50
CA ILE A 361 8.32 -8.70 -14.97
C ILE A 361 8.28 -7.27 -14.40
N ALA A 362 8.24 -6.26 -15.27
CA ALA A 362 7.92 -4.90 -14.88
C ALA A 362 6.40 -4.79 -14.65
N SER A 363 5.98 -4.68 -13.39
CA SER A 363 4.57 -4.58 -12.98
C SER A 363 4.17 -3.12 -12.86
N MET A 364 3.93 -2.50 -14.02
CA MET A 364 3.73 -1.06 -14.15
C MET A 364 2.25 -0.67 -14.03
N GLN A 365 1.97 0.53 -13.53
CA GLN A 365 0.65 1.14 -13.49
C GLN A 365 0.59 2.33 -14.46
N GLY A 366 -0.44 2.37 -15.30
CA GLY A 366 -0.59 3.43 -16.30
C GLY A 366 -0.68 4.85 -15.71
N VAL A 367 -1.16 4.98 -14.48
CA VAL A 367 -1.25 6.27 -13.76
C VAL A 367 0.13 6.91 -13.51
N HIS A 368 1.21 6.13 -13.49
CA HIS A 368 2.57 6.66 -13.32
C HIS A 368 3.16 7.27 -14.59
N ALA A 369 2.48 7.14 -15.71
CA ALA A 369 2.92 7.70 -16.99
C ALA A 369 2.30 9.08 -17.31
N THR A 370 1.54 9.65 -16.37
CA THR A 370 0.81 10.93 -16.54
C THR A 370 1.45 12.04 -15.77
#